data_9f3d409b3a340aeb70c3e4ba522fe84f
#
_entry.id   9f3d409b3a340aeb70c3e4ba522fe84f
#
_cell.length_a   1.000
_cell.length_b   1.000
_cell.length_c   1.000
_cell.angle_alpha   90.00
_cell.angle_beta   90.00
_cell.angle_gamma   90.00
#
_symmetry.space_group_name_H-M   'P 1'
#
loop_
_entity.id
_entity.type
_entity.pdbx_description
1 polymer ?
#
loop_
_entity_poly.entity_id
_entity_poly.type
_entity_poly.pdbx_seq_one_letter_code
_entity_poly.pdbx_strand_id
1 'polypeptide(L)'
;MRFHGLIIARDEGDIIAQTLTHLLTWCDVIHVFDSGSTDDTYDIVQDFARREKSRVIPFGQARTIFSPTHRAKMFEALRHTFAPGDWIARLDADEFYHISPADFIASRLRWPAGRIFARHYEFVMTRSTFAALDANPMLAARHAADIQRHARIYLPDTSMWYETRLVKFRPGMRWGKAQPVPFDPGLPAFERIPVRHYRWRSPAQMRARLRLRLIQAKLDIHGDHWMRDQLDQWLHADDDPCLRMWDAASDLPHFHDLRHLEDPRKRMLRNVYYRLGIPYLRDITRQGWPANEDFPPDPTPVAEVAPPLETAGELETNHTSVRIMHT
;
A
#
# COMPACT_ATOMS: atom_id res chain seq x y z
N MET A 1 -25.62 -0.50 -1.30
CA MET A 1 -24.27 -0.59 -0.74
C MET A 1 -23.37 -1.03 -1.86
N ARG A 2 -22.44 -0.19 -2.25
CA ARG A 2 -21.43 -0.43 -3.30
C ARG A 2 -20.04 -0.29 -2.71
N PHE A 3 -19.06 -0.90 -3.35
CA PHE A 3 -17.64 -0.78 -3.00
C PHE A 3 -16.91 0.04 -4.06
N HIS A 4 -16.32 1.15 -3.66
CA HIS A 4 -15.54 2.02 -4.52
C HIS A 4 -14.07 1.93 -4.13
N GLY A 5 -13.24 1.43 -5.04
CA GLY A 5 -11.79 1.31 -4.86
C GLY A 5 -11.06 2.57 -5.32
N LEU A 6 -10.15 3.10 -4.49
CA LEU A 6 -9.26 4.19 -4.84
C LEU A 6 -7.81 3.69 -4.80
N ILE A 7 -7.22 3.48 -5.97
CA ILE A 7 -5.84 3.02 -6.13
C ILE A 7 -4.95 4.18 -6.54
N ILE A 8 -3.77 4.26 -5.94
CA ILE A 8 -2.64 5.03 -6.46
C ILE A 8 -1.57 4.02 -6.85
N ALA A 9 -1.19 4.01 -8.12
CA ALA A 9 -0.18 3.11 -8.66
C ALA A 9 1.05 3.89 -9.11
N ARG A 10 2.22 3.25 -9.04
CA ARG A 10 3.46 3.69 -9.67
C ARG A 10 4.42 2.53 -9.83
N ASP A 11 4.81 2.25 -11.08
CA ASP A 11 5.75 1.18 -11.43
C ASP A 11 5.34 -0.18 -10.82
N GLU A 12 4.07 -0.57 -11.06
CA GLU A 12 3.42 -1.78 -10.55
C GLU A 12 2.99 -2.71 -11.72
N GLY A 13 3.58 -2.56 -12.90
CA GLY A 13 3.22 -3.31 -14.11
C GLY A 13 3.30 -4.84 -13.92
N ASP A 14 4.19 -5.30 -13.05
CA ASP A 14 4.35 -6.71 -12.71
C ASP A 14 3.18 -7.32 -11.92
N ILE A 15 2.33 -6.50 -11.28
CA ILE A 15 1.28 -6.99 -10.39
C ILE A 15 -0.10 -6.38 -10.65
N ILE A 16 -0.19 -5.18 -11.22
CA ILE A 16 -1.45 -4.42 -11.30
C ILE A 16 -2.57 -5.19 -12.02
N ALA A 17 -2.24 -6.01 -13.04
CA ALA A 17 -3.22 -6.85 -13.73
C ALA A 17 -3.85 -7.89 -12.80
N GLN A 18 -3.03 -8.54 -11.96
CA GLN A 18 -3.50 -9.51 -10.98
C GLN A 18 -4.35 -8.82 -9.91
N THR A 19 -3.94 -7.64 -9.48
CA THR A 19 -4.66 -6.83 -8.49
C THR A 19 -6.02 -6.39 -9.00
N LEU A 20 -6.11 -5.84 -10.22
CA LEU A 20 -7.38 -5.43 -10.81
C LEU A 20 -8.33 -6.62 -10.99
N THR A 21 -7.81 -7.76 -11.47
CA THR A 21 -8.59 -9.00 -11.59
C THR A 21 -9.15 -9.43 -10.24
N HIS A 22 -8.34 -9.41 -9.19
CA HIS A 22 -8.77 -9.73 -7.84
C HIS A 22 -9.83 -8.74 -7.33
N LEU A 23 -9.61 -7.45 -7.49
CA LEU A 23 -10.54 -6.42 -7.01
C LEU A 23 -11.89 -6.48 -7.72
N LEU A 24 -11.92 -6.83 -9.00
CA LEU A 24 -13.15 -7.02 -9.77
C LEU A 24 -14.05 -8.14 -9.24
N THR A 25 -13.55 -9.01 -8.37
CA THR A 25 -14.39 -10.04 -7.74
C THR A 25 -15.33 -9.49 -6.68
N TRP A 26 -15.04 -8.31 -6.12
CA TRP A 26 -15.83 -7.75 -5.03
C TRP A 26 -16.05 -6.23 -5.09
N CYS A 27 -15.24 -5.49 -5.84
CA CYS A 27 -15.34 -4.04 -5.98
C CYS A 27 -16.28 -3.68 -7.13
N ASP A 28 -17.23 -2.78 -6.90
CA ASP A 28 -18.17 -2.35 -7.93
C ASP A 28 -17.53 -1.39 -8.93
N VAL A 29 -16.71 -0.47 -8.42
CA VAL A 29 -15.97 0.50 -9.24
C VAL A 29 -14.58 0.70 -8.67
N ILE A 30 -13.57 0.70 -9.54
CA ILE A 30 -12.17 0.88 -9.20
C ILE A 30 -11.66 2.10 -9.95
N HIS A 31 -11.26 3.13 -9.21
CA HIS A 31 -10.60 4.31 -9.76
C HIS A 31 -9.10 4.20 -9.55
N VAL A 32 -8.34 4.36 -10.62
CA VAL A 32 -6.88 4.24 -10.60
C VAL A 32 -6.24 5.56 -11.00
N PHE A 33 -5.44 6.12 -10.11
CA PHE A 33 -4.55 7.23 -10.39
C PHE A 33 -3.12 6.71 -10.53
N ASP A 34 -2.51 6.99 -11.68
CA ASP A 34 -1.10 6.68 -11.94
C ASP A 34 -0.23 7.88 -11.60
N SER A 35 0.68 7.72 -10.65
CA SER A 35 1.55 8.80 -10.16
C SER A 35 2.86 8.94 -10.95
N GLY A 36 2.82 8.58 -12.24
CA GLY A 36 3.92 8.73 -13.18
C GLY A 36 4.77 7.49 -13.33
N SER A 37 4.12 6.36 -13.56
CA SER A 37 4.80 5.10 -13.91
C SER A 37 5.66 5.25 -15.15
N THR A 38 6.77 4.54 -15.16
CA THR A 38 7.72 4.46 -16.28
C THR A 38 7.69 3.12 -16.99
N ASP A 39 6.92 2.18 -16.43
CA ASP A 39 6.64 0.85 -16.99
C ASP A 39 5.23 0.81 -17.63
N ASP A 40 4.73 -0.37 -17.93
CA ASP A 40 3.44 -0.62 -18.57
C ASP A 40 2.22 -0.53 -17.63
N THR A 41 2.40 -0.08 -16.38
CA THR A 41 1.33 0.03 -15.38
C THR A 41 0.09 0.75 -15.92
N TYR A 42 0.27 1.94 -16.51
CA TYR A 42 -0.87 2.73 -16.98
C TYR A 42 -1.54 2.14 -18.22
N ASP A 43 -0.76 1.54 -19.12
CA ASP A 43 -1.29 0.87 -20.31
C ASP A 43 -2.15 -0.34 -19.92
N ILE A 44 -1.72 -1.11 -18.91
CA ILE A 44 -2.51 -2.21 -18.33
C ILE A 44 -3.83 -1.68 -17.75
N VAL A 45 -3.79 -0.58 -17.01
CA VAL A 45 -5.01 0.04 -16.44
C VAL A 45 -5.97 0.46 -17.56
N GLN A 46 -5.47 1.04 -18.64
CA GLN A 46 -6.30 1.43 -19.79
C GLN A 46 -6.90 0.22 -20.50
N ASP A 47 -6.15 -0.89 -20.61
CA ASP A 47 -6.67 -2.15 -21.18
C ASP A 47 -7.81 -2.71 -20.33
N PHE A 48 -7.68 -2.69 -19.02
CA PHE A 48 -8.77 -3.07 -18.12
C PHE A 48 -9.97 -2.13 -18.27
N ALA A 49 -9.76 -0.83 -18.38
CA ALA A 49 -10.82 0.15 -18.58
C ALA A 49 -11.60 -0.08 -19.88
N ARG A 50 -10.92 -0.47 -20.97
CA ARG A 50 -11.57 -0.82 -22.24
C ARG A 50 -12.45 -2.07 -22.13
N ARG A 51 -12.02 -3.07 -21.36
CA ARG A 51 -12.74 -4.34 -21.18
C ARG A 51 -13.86 -4.21 -20.14
N GLU A 52 -13.58 -3.55 -19.04
CA GLU A 52 -14.45 -3.43 -17.85
C GLU A 52 -15.08 -2.03 -17.74
N LYS A 53 -15.54 -1.49 -18.84
CA LYS A 53 -15.94 -0.10 -19.14
C LYS A 53 -16.41 0.77 -17.97
N SER A 54 -17.31 0.26 -17.11
CA SER A 54 -17.88 1.03 -15.99
C SER A 54 -17.30 0.65 -14.64
N ARG A 55 -16.40 -0.34 -14.60
CA ARG A 55 -15.88 -0.91 -13.36
C ARG A 55 -14.43 -0.53 -13.09
N VAL A 56 -13.60 -0.36 -14.12
CA VAL A 56 -12.24 0.15 -14.00
C VAL A 56 -12.16 1.49 -14.70
N ILE A 57 -11.88 2.54 -13.95
CA ILE A 57 -11.88 3.92 -14.43
C ILE A 57 -10.50 4.52 -14.16
N PRO A 58 -9.71 4.81 -15.21
CA PRO A 58 -8.50 5.62 -15.06
C PRO A 58 -8.92 7.00 -14.58
N PHE A 59 -8.50 7.36 -13.36
CA PHE A 59 -8.78 8.68 -12.79
C PHE A 59 -7.86 9.75 -13.40
N GLY A 60 -6.66 9.34 -13.82
CA GLY A 60 -5.67 10.17 -14.47
C GLY A 60 -4.26 9.66 -14.28
N GLN A 61 -3.33 10.32 -14.97
CA GLN A 61 -1.90 10.08 -14.85
C GLN A 61 -1.19 11.42 -14.68
N ALA A 62 -0.27 11.51 -13.73
CA ALA A 62 0.58 12.68 -13.57
C ALA A 62 1.94 12.28 -12.99
N ARG A 63 3.02 12.84 -13.53
CA ARG A 63 4.36 12.69 -12.96
C ARG A 63 4.42 13.44 -11.63
N THR A 64 4.09 12.77 -10.55
CA THR A 64 4.10 13.35 -9.22
C THR A 64 4.78 12.40 -8.24
N ILE A 65 5.29 12.96 -7.15
CA ILE A 65 5.74 12.15 -6.02
C ILE A 65 4.52 11.64 -5.29
N PHE A 66 4.55 10.36 -4.86
CA PHE A 66 3.48 9.79 -4.05
C PHE A 66 3.18 10.68 -2.85
N SER A 67 1.91 11.02 -2.68
CA SER A 67 1.39 11.74 -1.53
C SER A 67 0.03 11.19 -1.11
N PRO A 68 -0.27 11.09 0.19
CA PRO A 68 -1.63 10.79 0.68
C PRO A 68 -2.68 11.75 0.11
N THR A 69 -2.29 12.95 -0.27
CA THR A 69 -3.14 13.97 -0.90
C THR A 69 -3.82 13.47 -2.18
N HIS A 70 -3.17 12.58 -2.95
CA HIS A 70 -3.77 12.05 -4.17
C HIS A 70 -5.08 11.30 -3.90
N ARG A 71 -5.15 10.48 -2.83
CA ARG A 71 -6.40 9.80 -2.47
C ARG A 71 -7.47 10.77 -1.98
N ALA A 72 -7.06 11.80 -1.24
CA ALA A 72 -7.97 12.85 -0.82
C ALA A 72 -8.58 13.59 -2.03
N LYS A 73 -7.77 13.94 -3.03
CA LYS A 73 -8.23 14.54 -4.28
C LYS A 73 -9.19 13.61 -5.03
N MET A 74 -8.83 12.34 -5.19
CA MET A 74 -9.72 11.34 -5.81
C MET A 74 -11.06 11.27 -5.08
N PHE A 75 -11.04 11.15 -3.75
CA PHE A 75 -12.25 11.08 -2.94
C PHE A 75 -13.12 12.33 -3.11
N GLU A 76 -12.55 13.53 -3.00
CA GLU A 76 -13.33 14.77 -3.12
C GLU A 76 -13.90 14.97 -4.53
N ALA A 77 -13.16 14.62 -5.57
CA ALA A 77 -13.65 14.68 -6.95
C ALA A 77 -14.78 13.69 -7.22
N LEU A 78 -14.71 12.50 -6.63
CA LEU A 78 -15.67 11.41 -6.83
C LEU A 78 -16.82 11.43 -5.82
N ARG A 79 -16.79 12.29 -4.82
CA ARG A 79 -17.72 12.28 -3.69
C ARG A 79 -19.19 12.37 -4.10
N HIS A 80 -19.49 13.05 -5.20
CA HIS A 80 -20.83 13.18 -5.74
C HIS A 80 -21.37 11.85 -6.34
N THR A 81 -20.51 10.87 -6.57
CA THR A 81 -20.88 9.53 -7.09
C THR A 81 -21.18 8.53 -5.99
N PHE A 82 -20.85 8.85 -4.73
CA PHE A 82 -21.01 7.94 -3.60
C PHE A 82 -22.39 8.13 -2.96
N ALA A 83 -23.08 7.02 -2.71
CA ALA A 83 -24.33 7.03 -1.96
C ALA A 83 -24.08 6.78 -0.45
N PRO A 84 -24.91 7.33 0.44
CA PRO A 84 -24.83 7.03 1.87
C PRO A 84 -24.83 5.52 2.13
N GLY A 85 -23.83 5.05 2.86
CA GLY A 85 -23.68 3.62 3.17
C GLY A 85 -22.80 2.83 2.20
N ASP A 86 -22.32 3.44 1.12
CA ASP A 86 -21.28 2.85 0.28
C ASP A 86 -19.95 2.74 1.03
N TRP A 87 -19.11 1.81 0.62
CA TRP A 87 -17.79 1.63 1.19
C TRP A 87 -16.71 2.14 0.24
N ILE A 88 -15.87 3.01 0.76
CA ILE A 88 -14.70 3.52 0.06
C ILE A 88 -13.49 2.71 0.50
N ALA A 89 -12.88 1.99 -0.43
CA ALA A 89 -11.70 1.17 -0.20
C ALA A 89 -10.44 1.94 -0.59
N ARG A 90 -9.55 2.11 0.37
CA ARG A 90 -8.19 2.60 0.17
C ARG A 90 -7.34 1.40 -0.23
N LEU A 91 -6.93 1.33 -1.49
CA LEU A 91 -6.27 0.19 -2.08
C LEU A 91 -4.83 0.54 -2.47
N ASP A 92 -3.92 -0.41 -2.26
CA ASP A 92 -2.58 -0.39 -2.81
C ASP A 92 -2.48 -1.48 -3.90
N ALA A 93 -1.66 -1.24 -4.92
CA ALA A 93 -1.58 -2.12 -6.08
C ALA A 93 -0.96 -3.50 -5.78
N ASP A 94 -0.34 -3.65 -4.62
CA ASP A 94 0.34 -4.85 -4.15
C ASP A 94 -0.40 -5.57 -3.00
N GLU A 95 -1.71 -5.26 -2.81
CA GLU A 95 -2.54 -5.80 -1.75
C GLU A 95 -3.70 -6.65 -2.26
N PHE A 96 -3.85 -7.85 -1.70
CA PHE A 96 -4.91 -8.81 -2.03
C PHE A 96 -5.72 -9.15 -0.79
N TYR A 97 -7.00 -8.90 -0.82
CA TYR A 97 -7.90 -9.26 0.26
C TYR A 97 -8.11 -10.78 0.32
N HIS A 98 -7.85 -11.39 1.45
CA HIS A 98 -7.99 -12.84 1.61
C HIS A 98 -9.45 -13.29 1.69
N ILE A 99 -10.29 -12.43 2.25
CA ILE A 99 -11.75 -12.55 2.23
C ILE A 99 -12.30 -11.27 1.58
N SER A 100 -13.33 -11.41 0.77
CA SER A 100 -13.94 -10.23 0.17
C SER A 100 -14.49 -9.29 1.25
N PRO A 101 -14.39 -7.96 1.10
CA PRO A 101 -15.00 -7.03 2.03
C PRO A 101 -16.51 -7.25 2.23
N ALA A 102 -17.22 -7.67 1.19
CA ALA A 102 -18.65 -7.98 1.30
C ALA A 102 -18.91 -9.15 2.25
N ASP A 103 -18.16 -10.26 2.08
CA ASP A 103 -18.29 -11.44 2.94
C ASP A 103 -17.79 -11.16 4.37
N PHE A 104 -16.72 -10.37 4.50
CA PHE A 104 -16.23 -9.93 5.80
C PHE A 104 -17.29 -9.13 6.55
N ILE A 105 -17.94 -8.18 5.90
CA ILE A 105 -18.99 -7.36 6.49
C ILE A 105 -20.19 -8.23 6.87
N ALA A 106 -20.62 -9.12 6.00
CA ALA A 106 -21.75 -9.99 6.24
C ALA A 106 -21.51 -11.00 7.39
N SER A 107 -20.30 -11.56 7.47
CA SER A 107 -20.01 -12.64 8.43
C SER A 107 -19.41 -12.15 9.75
N ARG A 108 -18.71 -11.03 9.77
CA ARG A 108 -17.89 -10.57 10.91
C ARG A 108 -18.33 -9.27 11.52
N LEU A 109 -19.02 -8.41 10.76
CA LEU A 109 -19.41 -7.10 11.27
C LEU A 109 -20.67 -7.20 12.13
N ARG A 110 -20.48 -7.42 13.43
CA ARG A 110 -21.58 -7.50 14.43
C ARG A 110 -21.99 -6.14 15.00
N TRP A 111 -21.36 -5.07 14.54
CA TRP A 111 -21.48 -3.73 15.08
C TRP A 111 -21.60 -2.73 13.92
N PRO A 112 -22.37 -1.65 14.04
CA PRO A 112 -22.48 -0.64 12.98
C PRO A 112 -21.17 0.16 12.85
N ALA A 113 -20.12 -0.50 12.39
CA ALA A 113 -18.83 0.14 12.16
C ALA A 113 -18.87 1.05 10.92
N GLY A 114 -18.15 2.16 11.01
CA GLY A 114 -17.92 3.08 9.91
C GLY A 114 -16.56 2.87 9.22
N ARG A 115 -15.65 2.08 9.83
CA ARG A 115 -14.33 1.78 9.24
C ARG A 115 -13.86 0.38 9.59
N ILE A 116 -13.05 -0.18 8.70
CA ILE A 116 -12.43 -1.49 8.85
C ILE A 116 -10.93 -1.35 8.66
N PHE A 117 -10.17 -1.86 9.62
CA PHE A 117 -8.72 -1.93 9.55
C PHE A 117 -8.26 -3.19 8.83
N ALA A 118 -7.15 -3.11 8.11
CA ALA A 118 -6.48 -4.28 7.59
C ALA A 118 -5.65 -5.01 8.67
N ARG A 119 -5.50 -6.29 8.46
CA ARG A 119 -4.47 -7.15 9.03
C ARG A 119 -3.56 -7.57 7.90
N HIS A 120 -2.38 -6.98 7.82
CA HIS A 120 -1.44 -7.32 6.77
C HIS A 120 -0.69 -8.60 7.08
N TYR A 121 -0.62 -9.46 6.08
CA TYR A 121 0.30 -10.58 6.00
C TYR A 121 1.39 -10.18 5.02
N GLU A 122 2.56 -9.80 5.55
CA GLU A 122 3.67 -9.29 4.76
C GLU A 122 4.38 -10.44 4.06
N PHE A 123 4.24 -10.52 2.76
CA PHE A 123 4.99 -11.47 1.94
C PHE A 123 6.37 -10.90 1.65
N VAL A 124 7.39 -11.59 2.11
CA VAL A 124 8.75 -11.07 2.13
C VAL A 124 9.68 -11.87 1.22
N MET A 125 10.81 -11.27 0.89
CA MET A 125 11.88 -11.91 0.13
C MET A 125 12.98 -12.39 1.09
N THR A 126 13.38 -13.65 0.97
CA THR A 126 14.55 -14.17 1.70
C THR A 126 15.82 -14.01 0.88
N ARG A 127 16.98 -14.12 1.53
CA ARG A 127 18.29 -13.99 0.87
C ARG A 127 18.48 -15.03 -0.21
N SER A 128 18.15 -16.31 0.07
CA SER A 128 18.27 -17.38 -0.91
C SER A 128 17.30 -17.21 -2.09
N THR A 129 16.04 -16.84 -1.81
CA THR A 129 15.06 -16.57 -2.86
C THR A 129 15.50 -15.41 -3.74
N PHE A 130 15.98 -14.32 -3.14
CA PHE A 130 16.49 -13.18 -3.89
C PHE A 130 17.66 -13.60 -4.80
N ALA A 131 18.66 -14.31 -4.27
CA ALA A 131 19.83 -14.76 -5.04
C ALA A 131 19.43 -15.69 -6.20
N ALA A 132 18.50 -16.61 -5.96
CA ALA A 132 18.02 -17.53 -6.99
C ALA A 132 17.27 -16.80 -8.12
N LEU A 133 16.43 -15.83 -7.79
CA LEU A 133 15.71 -15.03 -8.78
C LEU A 133 16.62 -14.07 -9.54
N ASP A 134 17.62 -13.52 -8.87
CA ASP A 134 18.59 -12.59 -9.49
C ASP A 134 19.51 -13.32 -10.49
N ALA A 135 19.90 -14.55 -10.17
CA ALA A 135 20.72 -15.38 -11.04
C ALA A 135 19.94 -15.99 -12.24
N ASN A 136 18.59 -16.01 -12.20
CA ASN A 136 17.79 -16.67 -13.22
C ASN A 136 16.57 -15.84 -13.63
N PRO A 137 16.68 -15.05 -14.72
CA PRO A 137 15.58 -14.23 -15.23
C PRO A 137 14.29 -14.99 -15.56
N MET A 138 14.41 -16.24 -16.06
CA MET A 138 13.22 -17.06 -16.33
C MET A 138 12.49 -17.46 -15.05
N LEU A 139 13.22 -17.78 -14.01
CA LEU A 139 12.66 -18.07 -12.70
C LEU A 139 11.99 -16.83 -12.13
N ALA A 140 12.64 -15.67 -12.26
CA ALA A 140 12.08 -14.38 -11.82
C ALA A 140 10.76 -14.06 -12.55
N ALA A 141 10.70 -14.27 -13.87
CA ALA A 141 9.47 -14.07 -14.65
C ALA A 141 8.34 -15.02 -14.21
N ARG A 142 8.62 -16.30 -13.98
CA ARG A 142 7.66 -17.27 -13.44
C ARG A 142 7.18 -16.89 -12.05
N HIS A 143 8.10 -16.44 -11.19
CA HIS A 143 7.78 -15.99 -9.85
C HIS A 143 6.85 -14.76 -9.88
N ALA A 144 7.12 -13.80 -10.74
CA ALA A 144 6.29 -12.61 -10.90
C ALA A 144 4.89 -12.93 -11.47
N ALA A 145 4.80 -13.90 -12.42
CA ALA A 145 3.52 -14.31 -13.00
C ALA A 145 2.58 -14.98 -12.01
N ASP A 146 3.11 -15.63 -10.95
CA ASP A 146 2.31 -16.31 -9.92
C ASP A 146 2.91 -16.09 -8.53
N ILE A 147 3.05 -14.82 -8.17
CA ILE A 147 3.74 -14.42 -6.94
C ILE A 147 3.11 -15.00 -5.68
N GLN A 148 1.82 -15.26 -5.73
CA GLN A 148 1.05 -15.75 -4.59
C GLN A 148 1.46 -17.16 -4.15
N ARG A 149 2.04 -17.97 -5.05
CA ARG A 149 2.46 -19.35 -4.75
C ARG A 149 3.85 -19.47 -4.16
N HIS A 150 4.71 -18.49 -4.44
CA HIS A 150 6.15 -18.62 -4.15
C HIS A 150 6.61 -17.77 -2.98
N ALA A 151 5.75 -16.94 -2.42
CA ALA A 151 6.12 -16.07 -1.33
C ALA A 151 6.03 -16.78 0.03
N ARG A 152 6.90 -16.39 0.96
CA ARG A 152 6.82 -16.74 2.38
C ARG A 152 6.05 -15.67 3.13
N ILE A 153 5.30 -16.07 4.14
CA ILE A 153 4.61 -15.14 5.01
C ILE A 153 5.56 -14.75 6.14
N TYR A 154 5.82 -13.47 6.26
CA TYR A 154 6.31 -12.91 7.51
C TYR A 154 5.12 -12.75 8.45
N LEU A 155 5.18 -13.35 9.63
CA LEU A 155 4.11 -13.20 10.61
C LEU A 155 3.93 -11.72 10.90
N PRO A 156 2.67 -11.25 10.87
CA PRO A 156 2.42 -9.83 10.97
C PRO A 156 3.05 -9.30 12.23
N ASP A 157 3.79 -8.25 12.02
CA ASP A 157 4.35 -7.48 13.10
C ASP A 157 3.27 -7.17 14.13
N THR A 158 3.61 -7.32 15.35
CA THR A 158 2.85 -6.84 16.50
C THR A 158 2.82 -5.31 16.56
N SER A 159 3.19 -4.63 15.47
CA SER A 159 3.24 -3.19 15.37
C SER A 159 1.90 -2.58 15.73
N MET A 160 1.97 -1.43 16.37
CA MET A 160 0.78 -0.68 16.83
C MET A 160 0.02 -0.02 15.68
N TRP A 161 0.44 -0.20 14.44
CA TRP A 161 -0.14 0.47 13.29
C TRP A 161 -1.39 -0.25 12.79
N TYR A 162 -2.47 0.49 12.78
CA TYR A 162 -3.74 0.07 12.22
C TYR A 162 -4.01 0.87 10.97
N GLU A 163 -3.92 0.24 9.82
CA GLU A 163 -4.27 0.89 8.58
C GLU A 163 -5.74 0.70 8.26
N THR A 164 -6.47 1.81 8.20
CA THR A 164 -7.85 1.80 7.72
C THR A 164 -7.84 1.53 6.22
N ARG A 165 -8.52 0.47 5.80
CA ARG A 165 -8.66 0.12 4.38
C ARG A 165 -10.05 0.40 3.83
N LEU A 166 -11.08 0.31 4.66
CA LEU A 166 -12.44 0.61 4.22
C LEU A 166 -13.08 1.62 5.15
N VAL A 167 -13.78 2.58 4.55
CA VAL A 167 -14.55 3.61 5.26
C VAL A 167 -15.96 3.65 4.68
N LYS A 168 -16.98 3.61 5.54
CA LYS A 168 -18.36 3.73 5.13
C LYS A 168 -18.72 5.19 4.88
N PHE A 169 -19.11 5.48 3.64
CA PHE A 169 -19.42 6.85 3.24
C PHE A 169 -20.67 7.40 3.96
N ARG A 170 -20.56 8.63 4.41
CA ARG A 170 -21.63 9.41 5.00
C ARG A 170 -21.66 10.81 4.39
N PRO A 171 -22.85 11.40 4.21
CA PRO A 171 -22.96 12.79 3.80
C PRO A 171 -22.15 13.71 4.73
N GLY A 172 -21.46 14.69 4.18
CA GLY A 172 -20.60 15.59 4.96
C GLY A 172 -19.18 15.09 5.23
N MET A 173 -18.88 13.82 4.97
CA MET A 173 -17.50 13.30 5.08
C MET A 173 -16.56 14.06 4.15
N ARG A 174 -15.37 14.40 4.65
CA ARG A 174 -14.30 15.12 3.94
C ARG A 174 -12.96 14.41 4.11
N TRP A 175 -12.12 14.50 3.12
CA TRP A 175 -10.77 13.96 3.19
C TRP A 175 -9.75 15.09 3.02
N GLY A 176 -9.14 15.50 4.13
CA GLY A 176 -8.14 16.56 4.14
C GLY A 176 -6.82 16.14 3.52
N LYS A 177 -6.03 17.14 3.09
CA LYS A 177 -4.67 16.94 2.58
C LYS A 177 -3.81 16.21 3.62
N ALA A 178 -2.92 15.37 3.16
CA ALA A 178 -1.98 14.61 3.97
C ALA A 178 -2.62 13.69 5.03
N GLN A 179 -3.93 13.52 5.04
CA GLN A 179 -4.60 12.58 5.93
C GLN A 179 -4.63 11.17 5.31
N PRO A 180 -4.34 10.12 6.10
CA PRO A 180 -4.39 8.76 5.60
C PRO A 180 -5.81 8.25 5.34
N VAL A 181 -6.82 8.89 5.93
CA VAL A 181 -8.23 8.53 5.83
C VAL A 181 -9.11 9.78 5.92
N PRO A 182 -10.38 9.71 5.47
CA PRO A 182 -11.34 10.81 5.66
C PRO A 182 -11.52 11.16 7.13
N PHE A 183 -11.85 12.42 7.39
CA PHE A 183 -12.26 12.85 8.72
C PHE A 183 -13.58 12.18 9.11
N ASP A 184 -13.73 11.92 10.41
CA ASP A 184 -14.87 11.21 10.97
C ASP A 184 -15.17 9.88 10.24
N PRO A 185 -14.21 8.96 10.17
CA PRO A 185 -14.40 7.69 9.47
C PRO A 185 -15.35 6.74 10.21
N GLY A 186 -15.91 7.16 11.34
CA GLY A 186 -16.80 6.37 12.18
C GLY A 186 -16.09 5.38 13.11
N LEU A 187 -16.88 4.65 13.87
CA LEU A 187 -16.37 3.65 14.81
C LEU A 187 -15.65 2.52 14.06
N PRO A 188 -14.51 2.04 14.57
CA PRO A 188 -13.82 0.94 13.96
C PRO A 188 -14.53 -0.39 14.16
N ALA A 189 -14.42 -1.29 13.19
CA ALA A 189 -14.77 -2.70 13.38
C ALA A 189 -13.89 -3.34 14.46
N PHE A 190 -14.42 -4.36 15.15
CA PHE A 190 -13.66 -5.10 16.16
C PHE A 190 -12.59 -5.98 15.52
N GLU A 191 -12.93 -6.58 14.39
CA GLU A 191 -12.05 -7.45 13.64
C GLU A 191 -11.38 -6.68 12.51
N ARG A 192 -10.24 -7.17 12.07
CA ARG A 192 -9.49 -6.64 10.94
C ARG A 192 -9.63 -7.55 9.76
N ILE A 193 -9.81 -6.97 8.58
CA ILE A 193 -9.84 -7.74 7.35
C ILE A 193 -8.43 -8.22 6.98
N PRO A 194 -8.23 -9.52 6.72
CA PRO A 194 -6.92 -10.04 6.34
C PRO A 194 -6.57 -9.63 4.91
N VAL A 195 -5.37 -9.07 4.75
CA VAL A 195 -4.83 -8.59 3.48
C VAL A 195 -3.45 -9.19 3.28
N ARG A 196 -3.22 -9.79 2.13
CA ARG A 196 -1.90 -10.27 1.69
C ARG A 196 -1.19 -9.13 0.98
N HIS A 197 0.00 -8.77 1.46
CA HIS A 197 0.75 -7.62 0.96
C HIS A 197 2.06 -8.07 0.33
N TYR A 198 2.20 -7.86 -0.98
CA TYR A 198 3.32 -8.30 -1.81
C TYR A 198 4.26 -7.15 -2.15
N ARG A 199 4.83 -6.55 -1.13
CA ARG A 199 5.72 -5.38 -1.25
C ARG A 199 6.97 -5.65 -2.08
N TRP A 200 7.54 -6.86 -1.92
CA TRP A 200 8.81 -7.26 -2.51
C TRP A 200 8.60 -8.50 -3.39
N ARG A 201 8.72 -8.32 -4.70
CA ARG A 201 8.28 -9.34 -5.67
C ARG A 201 9.39 -9.92 -6.52
N SER A 202 10.36 -9.09 -6.89
CA SER A 202 11.53 -9.52 -7.66
C SER A 202 12.75 -8.67 -7.34
N PRO A 203 13.97 -9.13 -7.62
CA PRO A 203 15.18 -8.33 -7.44
C PRO A 203 15.15 -7.00 -8.21
N ALA A 204 14.65 -7.02 -9.45
CA ALA A 204 14.54 -5.81 -10.27
C ALA A 204 13.56 -4.80 -9.67
N GLN A 205 12.36 -5.26 -9.28
CA GLN A 205 11.35 -4.41 -8.64
C GLN A 205 11.86 -3.86 -7.30
N MET A 206 12.53 -4.68 -6.49
CA MET A 206 13.12 -4.22 -5.22
C MET A 206 14.12 -3.09 -5.43
N ARG A 207 15.05 -3.25 -6.40
CA ARG A 207 16.04 -2.22 -6.71
C ARG A 207 15.40 -0.93 -7.23
N ALA A 208 14.39 -1.04 -8.10
CA ALA A 208 13.67 0.11 -8.64
C ALA A 208 12.92 0.87 -7.52
N ARG A 209 12.20 0.14 -6.68
CA ARG A 209 11.45 0.72 -5.55
C ARG A 209 12.36 1.38 -4.51
N LEU A 210 13.52 0.80 -4.21
CA LEU A 210 14.49 1.41 -3.31
C LEU A 210 15.06 2.71 -3.86
N ARG A 211 15.42 2.75 -5.15
CA ARG A 211 15.86 3.99 -5.80
C ARG A 211 14.82 5.11 -5.68
N LEU A 212 13.56 4.79 -5.94
CA LEU A 212 12.47 5.74 -5.79
C LEU A 212 12.32 6.24 -4.35
N ARG A 213 12.42 5.35 -3.36
CA ARG A 213 12.35 5.70 -1.94
C ARG A 213 13.48 6.62 -1.50
N LEU A 214 14.69 6.39 -1.99
CA LEU A 214 15.84 7.27 -1.70
C LEU A 214 15.60 8.70 -2.26
N ILE A 215 15.00 8.81 -3.44
CA ILE A 215 14.60 10.10 -4.00
C ILE A 215 13.55 10.77 -3.11
N GLN A 216 12.54 10.04 -2.69
CA GLN A 216 11.47 10.53 -1.82
C GLN A 216 12.00 10.97 -0.45
N ALA A 217 12.94 10.21 0.12
CA ALA A 217 13.59 10.55 1.39
C ALA A 217 14.40 11.85 1.30
N LYS A 218 15.13 12.07 0.20
CA LYS A 218 15.87 13.32 -0.03
C LYS A 218 14.97 14.55 -0.13
N LEU A 219 13.70 14.35 -0.48
CA LEU A 219 12.72 15.42 -0.60
C LEU A 219 11.88 15.60 0.67
N ASP A 220 12.26 14.94 1.77
CA ASP A 220 11.60 14.98 3.08
C ASP A 220 10.09 14.67 3.04
N ILE A 221 9.68 13.83 2.08
CA ILE A 221 8.28 13.50 1.87
C ILE A 221 7.81 12.38 2.82
N HIS A 222 8.75 11.58 3.29
CA HIS A 222 8.52 10.49 4.24
C HIS A 222 9.61 10.49 5.30
N GLY A 223 9.22 10.43 6.57
CA GLY A 223 10.15 10.45 7.71
C GLY A 223 11.18 9.32 7.71
N ASP A 224 12.12 9.39 8.63
CA ASP A 224 13.35 8.56 8.74
C ASP A 224 13.16 7.03 8.67
N HIS A 225 11.96 6.52 8.95
CA HIS A 225 11.70 5.08 8.90
C HIS A 225 11.80 4.47 7.48
N TRP A 226 11.87 5.30 6.43
CA TRP A 226 12.09 4.88 5.05
C TRP A 226 13.58 4.88 4.64
N MET A 227 14.46 5.36 5.50
CA MET A 227 15.90 5.53 5.25
C MET A 227 16.72 4.22 5.26
N ARG A 228 16.08 3.06 5.15
CA ARG A 228 16.79 1.81 4.87
C ARG A 228 17.23 1.80 3.42
N ASP A 229 18.43 2.27 3.17
CA ASP A 229 19.01 2.48 1.85
C ASP A 229 19.66 1.22 1.26
N GLN A 230 19.98 0.24 2.12
CA GLN A 230 20.61 -1.01 1.71
C GLN A 230 19.57 -2.10 1.47
N LEU A 231 19.69 -2.75 0.31
CA LEU A 231 18.81 -3.84 -0.10
C LEU A 231 18.75 -4.97 0.93
N ASP A 232 19.91 -5.33 1.50
CA ASP A 232 20.03 -6.40 2.50
C ASP A 232 19.19 -6.19 3.76
N GLN A 233 18.87 -4.95 4.09
CA GLN A 233 18.03 -4.63 5.24
C GLN A 233 16.54 -5.01 5.02
N TRP A 234 16.18 -5.32 3.78
CA TRP A 234 14.84 -5.76 3.40
C TRP A 234 14.73 -7.24 3.11
N LEU A 235 15.88 -7.95 3.13
CA LEU A 235 15.93 -9.39 2.95
C LEU A 235 15.94 -10.10 4.29
N HIS A 236 15.07 -11.08 4.43
CA HIS A 236 15.01 -11.91 5.62
C HIS A 236 16.02 -13.07 5.53
N ALA A 237 16.50 -13.52 6.69
CA ALA A 237 17.25 -14.77 6.78
C ALA A 237 16.32 -15.95 6.45
N ASP A 238 16.86 -17.00 5.82
CA ASP A 238 16.03 -18.15 5.42
C ASP A 238 15.58 -18.99 6.62
N ASP A 239 16.30 -18.92 7.72
CA ASP A 239 16.01 -19.56 9.00
C ASP A 239 15.28 -18.66 10.00
N ASP A 240 14.79 -17.50 9.57
CA ASP A 240 14.00 -16.60 10.44
C ASP A 240 12.76 -17.35 10.98
N PRO A 241 12.66 -17.53 12.31
CA PRO A 241 11.60 -18.33 12.92
C PRO A 241 10.21 -17.71 12.75
N CYS A 242 10.15 -16.43 12.39
CA CYS A 242 8.88 -15.73 12.11
C CYS A 242 8.32 -16.06 10.73
N LEU A 243 9.12 -16.61 9.81
CA LEU A 243 8.67 -16.93 8.47
C LEU A 243 7.81 -18.18 8.43
N ARG A 244 6.77 -18.14 7.63
CA ARG A 244 5.89 -19.28 7.33
C ARG A 244 5.71 -19.40 5.83
N MET A 245 5.67 -20.64 5.36
CA MET A 245 5.27 -20.93 3.98
C MET A 245 3.75 -20.91 3.91
N TRP A 246 3.26 -20.24 2.89
CA TRP A 246 1.86 -20.29 2.53
C TRP A 246 1.74 -20.69 1.05
N ASP A 247 0.81 -21.53 0.75
CA ASP A 247 0.36 -21.82 -0.60
C ASP A 247 -1.11 -21.43 -0.75
N ALA A 248 -1.55 -21.25 -1.99
CA ALA A 248 -2.90 -20.82 -2.28
C ALA A 248 -3.99 -21.86 -1.89
N ALA A 249 -3.61 -23.10 -1.58
CA ALA A 249 -4.49 -24.17 -1.15
C ALA A 249 -4.72 -24.19 0.37
N SER A 250 -3.87 -23.50 1.13
CA SER A 250 -3.96 -23.41 2.59
C SER A 250 -4.59 -22.09 3.03
N ASP A 251 -5.37 -22.14 4.10
CA ASP A 251 -5.85 -20.91 4.74
C ASP A 251 -4.69 -20.14 5.38
N LEU A 252 -4.82 -18.82 5.39
CA LEU A 252 -3.95 -18.01 6.23
C LEU A 252 -4.18 -18.37 7.71
N PRO A 253 -3.11 -18.41 8.52
CA PRO A 253 -3.26 -18.69 9.94
C PRO A 253 -4.28 -17.72 10.53
N HIS A 254 -5.27 -18.28 11.22
CA HIS A 254 -6.29 -17.45 11.84
C HIS A 254 -5.66 -16.45 12.79
N PHE A 255 -6.17 -15.24 12.79
CA PHE A 255 -5.70 -14.18 13.68
C PHE A 255 -5.63 -14.65 15.16
N HIS A 256 -6.50 -15.56 15.55
CA HIS A 256 -6.51 -16.15 16.89
C HIS A 256 -5.23 -16.92 17.21
N ASP A 257 -4.65 -17.58 16.22
CA ASP A 257 -3.44 -18.39 16.37
C ASP A 257 -2.18 -17.55 16.53
N LEU A 258 -2.26 -16.28 16.13
CA LEU A 258 -1.17 -15.31 16.25
C LEU A 258 -1.24 -14.45 17.54
N ARG A 259 -2.27 -14.62 18.34
CA ARG A 259 -2.47 -13.84 19.58
C ARG A 259 -1.37 -14.04 20.61
N HIS A 260 -0.75 -15.20 20.62
CA HIS A 260 0.34 -15.52 21.53
C HIS A 260 1.61 -14.71 21.24
N LEU A 261 1.74 -14.14 20.03
CA LEU A 261 2.86 -13.30 19.63
C LEU A 261 2.71 -11.85 20.10
N GLU A 262 1.52 -11.44 20.54
CA GLU A 262 1.26 -10.09 21.05
C GLU A 262 1.22 -10.08 22.58
N ASP A 263 1.91 -9.13 23.20
CA ASP A 263 1.72 -8.83 24.62
C ASP A 263 0.24 -8.48 24.87
N PRO A 264 -0.49 -9.23 25.73
CA PRO A 264 -1.91 -9.00 25.97
C PRO A 264 -2.23 -7.58 26.48
N ARG A 265 -1.32 -6.99 27.27
CA ARG A 265 -1.49 -5.63 27.81
C ARG A 265 -1.39 -4.58 26.71
N LYS A 266 -0.36 -4.68 25.86
CA LYS A 266 -0.18 -3.79 24.70
C LYS A 266 -1.36 -3.91 23.73
N ARG A 267 -1.83 -5.13 23.47
CA ARG A 267 -3.02 -5.39 22.64
C ARG A 267 -4.27 -4.73 23.21
N MET A 268 -4.52 -4.86 24.52
CA MET A 268 -5.68 -4.27 25.15
C MET A 268 -5.63 -2.74 25.09
N LEU A 269 -4.50 -2.14 25.48
CA LEU A 269 -4.30 -0.68 25.43
C LEU A 269 -4.47 -0.14 24.02
N ARG A 270 -3.90 -0.81 23.03
CA ARG A 270 -4.05 -0.46 21.63
C ARG A 270 -5.50 -0.49 21.18
N ASN A 271 -6.23 -1.56 21.51
CA ASN A 271 -7.64 -1.70 21.16
C ASN A 271 -8.48 -0.58 21.79
N VAL A 272 -8.24 -0.24 23.04
CA VAL A 272 -8.91 0.87 23.72
C VAL A 272 -8.57 2.20 23.04
N TYR A 273 -7.29 2.46 22.78
CA TYR A 273 -6.81 3.68 22.14
C TYR A 273 -7.48 3.94 20.77
N TYR A 274 -7.53 2.91 19.91
CA TYR A 274 -8.17 3.05 18.59
C TYR A 274 -9.70 3.03 18.65
N ARG A 275 -10.30 2.30 19.59
CA ARG A 275 -11.76 2.28 19.77
C ARG A 275 -12.31 3.59 20.30
N LEU A 276 -11.60 4.22 21.22
CA LEU A 276 -11.97 5.55 21.71
C LEU A 276 -11.74 6.66 20.67
N GLY A 277 -11.16 6.32 19.51
CA GLY A 277 -10.87 7.32 18.48
C GLY A 277 -9.79 8.33 18.89
N ILE A 278 -8.96 8.00 19.90
CA ILE A 278 -7.92 8.92 20.42
C ILE A 278 -6.98 9.42 19.32
N PRO A 279 -6.48 8.58 18.37
CA PRO A 279 -5.67 9.09 17.27
C PRO A 279 -6.40 10.14 16.45
N TYR A 280 -7.67 9.89 16.17
CA TYR A 280 -8.54 10.79 15.41
C TYR A 280 -8.78 12.11 16.14
N LEU A 281 -9.11 12.05 17.44
CA LEU A 281 -9.28 13.26 18.26
C LEU A 281 -7.99 14.08 18.32
N ARG A 282 -6.85 13.41 18.45
CA ARG A 282 -5.54 14.06 18.44
C ARG A 282 -5.25 14.78 17.12
N ASP A 283 -5.61 14.17 16.01
CA ASP A 283 -5.38 14.74 14.69
C ASP A 283 -6.29 15.94 14.44
N ILE A 284 -7.55 15.87 14.85
CA ILE A 284 -8.47 17.02 14.82
C ILE A 284 -7.94 18.17 15.68
N THR A 285 -7.51 17.89 16.90
CA THR A 285 -7.03 18.95 17.81
C THR A 285 -5.73 19.58 17.34
N ARG A 286 -4.89 18.86 16.62
CA ARG A 286 -3.64 19.38 16.06
C ARG A 286 -3.80 20.18 14.79
N GLN A 287 -4.73 19.78 13.92
CA GLN A 287 -4.87 20.33 12.57
C GLN A 287 -6.10 21.21 12.39
N GLY A 288 -6.96 21.26 13.41
CA GLY A 288 -8.28 21.86 13.31
C GLY A 288 -9.23 21.00 12.48
N TRP A 289 -10.52 21.34 12.55
CA TRP A 289 -11.51 20.77 11.67
C TRP A 289 -11.24 21.27 10.25
N PRO A 290 -11.23 20.41 9.20
CA PRO A 290 -10.96 20.88 7.87
C PRO A 290 -12.00 21.91 7.46
N ALA A 291 -11.57 23.16 7.33
CA ALA A 291 -12.35 24.14 6.61
C ALA A 291 -12.56 23.65 5.16
N ASN A 292 -13.52 24.23 4.45
CA ASN A 292 -13.65 24.01 3.00
C ASN A 292 -12.41 24.57 2.29
N GLU A 293 -11.28 23.89 2.45
CA GLU A 293 -10.08 24.25 1.73
C GLU A 293 -10.23 23.81 0.29
N ASP A 294 -10.20 24.75 -0.63
CA ASP A 294 -9.96 24.44 -2.02
C ASP A 294 -8.62 23.69 -2.11
N PHE A 295 -8.65 22.50 -2.72
CA PHE A 295 -7.41 21.82 -3.03
C PHE A 295 -6.55 22.77 -3.86
N PRO A 296 -5.28 22.99 -3.53
CA PRO A 296 -4.43 23.75 -4.40
C PRO A 296 -4.49 23.12 -5.80
N PRO A 297 -4.35 23.91 -6.85
CA PRO A 297 -4.12 23.36 -8.18
C PRO A 297 -3.04 22.29 -8.08
N ASP A 298 -3.10 21.30 -8.94
CA ASP A 298 -2.15 20.17 -8.94
C ASP A 298 -0.75 20.66 -8.56
N PRO A 299 -0.06 19.95 -7.64
CA PRO A 299 1.31 20.30 -7.36
C PRO A 299 1.97 20.40 -8.72
N THR A 300 2.56 21.55 -8.97
CA THR A 300 3.30 21.84 -10.20
C THR A 300 4.03 20.55 -10.56
N PRO A 301 3.85 19.98 -11.76
CA PRO A 301 4.58 18.79 -12.12
C PRO A 301 6.01 19.09 -11.72
N VAL A 302 6.59 18.25 -10.86
CA VAL A 302 7.96 18.46 -10.41
C VAL A 302 8.76 18.48 -11.69
N ALA A 303 9.05 19.69 -12.16
CA ALA A 303 9.87 19.88 -13.32
C ALA A 303 11.15 19.13 -12.98
N GLU A 304 11.41 18.08 -13.76
CA GLU A 304 12.65 17.32 -13.67
C GLU A 304 12.97 16.70 -12.31
N VAL A 305 12.18 15.72 -11.85
CA VAL A 305 12.76 14.68 -11.05
C VAL A 305 13.57 13.81 -11.99
N ALA A 306 14.84 14.13 -12.10
CA ALA A 306 15.94 13.48 -12.77
C ALA A 306 15.64 12.92 -14.18
N PRO A 307 16.55 13.09 -15.12
CA PRO A 307 16.48 12.43 -16.42
C PRO A 307 16.26 10.92 -16.22
N PRO A 308 15.67 10.23 -17.19
CA PRO A 308 15.61 8.78 -17.15
C PRO A 308 17.02 8.29 -16.82
N LEU A 309 17.13 7.49 -15.76
CA LEU A 309 18.40 6.90 -15.36
C LEU A 309 18.93 6.19 -16.60
N GLU A 310 19.91 6.79 -17.24
CA GLU A 310 20.69 6.15 -18.27
C GLU A 310 21.11 4.80 -17.70
N THR A 311 20.93 3.76 -18.49
CA THR A 311 21.40 2.42 -18.22
C THR A 311 22.77 2.53 -17.61
N ALA A 312 22.95 2.00 -16.39
CA ALA A 312 24.19 2.04 -15.66
C ALA A 312 25.32 1.40 -16.50
N GLY A 313 25.98 2.21 -17.31
CA GLY A 313 27.31 1.98 -17.76
C GLY A 313 28.22 2.19 -16.54
N GLU A 314 28.92 1.14 -16.21
CA GLU A 314 30.17 1.07 -15.46
C GLU A 314 30.48 2.24 -14.50
N LEU A 315 30.21 2.02 -13.21
CA LEU A 315 30.88 2.75 -12.14
C LEU A 315 32.34 2.31 -12.13
N GLU A 316 33.18 3.02 -12.88
CA GLU A 316 34.62 2.96 -12.67
C GLU A 316 34.95 3.36 -11.23
N THR A 317 35.54 2.44 -10.52
CA THR A 317 36.12 2.67 -9.20
C THR A 317 37.35 3.56 -9.31
N ASN A 318 37.17 4.87 -9.21
CA ASN A 318 38.29 5.79 -8.98
C ASN A 318 38.55 5.90 -7.48
N HIS A 319 39.43 5.05 -7.01
CA HIS A 319 40.16 5.24 -5.75
C HIS A 319 41.09 6.46 -5.87
N THR A 320 40.66 7.60 -5.48
CA THR A 320 41.54 8.73 -5.24
C THR A 320 41.80 8.85 -3.75
N SER A 321 42.98 8.45 -3.36
CA SER A 321 43.56 8.58 -2.02
C SER A 321 43.61 10.06 -1.63
N VAL A 322 42.80 10.50 -0.65
CA VAL A 322 42.97 11.79 0.02
C VAL A 322 43.99 11.62 1.15
N ARG A 323 45.19 12.17 0.93
CA ARG A 323 46.22 12.35 1.96
C ARG A 323 45.76 13.44 2.91
N ILE A 324 45.57 13.09 4.17
CA ILE A 324 45.40 14.08 5.25
C ILE A 324 46.79 14.57 5.65
N MET A 325 47.07 15.84 5.44
CA MET A 325 48.20 16.54 6.05
C MET A 325 47.74 17.15 7.37
N HIS A 326 48.35 16.74 8.46
CA HIS A 326 48.34 17.44 9.73
C HIS A 326 49.34 18.60 9.66
N THR A 327 48.88 19.79 10.00
CA THR A 327 49.60 20.82 10.77
C THR A 327 48.58 21.59 11.57
#